data_e4405205b6b5c6d4dcc4b8afa19af188
#
_entry.id   e4405205b6b5c6d4dcc4b8afa19af188
#
_cell.length_a   1.000
_cell.length_b   1.000
_cell.length_c   1.000
_cell.angle_alpha   90.00
_cell.angle_beta   90.00
_cell.angle_gamma   90.00
#
_symmetry.space_group_name_H-M   'P 1'
#
loop_
_entity.id
_entity.type
_entity.pdbx_description
1 polymer ?
#
loop_
_entity_poly.entity_id
_entity_poly.type
_entity_poly.pdbx_seq_one_letter_code
_entity_poly.pdbx_strand_id
1 'polypeptide(L)'
;MILILGSSGYLGSTFVNHCDRNAMEFVGLSRSDVDYTNRDALFSFLQANQPKILINAAGYTGKPNVDACESDKANCLMGNAVFPGVVREVCEDLRIPWGHVSSGCIYSGKRPDGRGWTEEDPPNFSFRSPPCSFYSGTKALGEEILDGAENCFVWRLRIPFNSNSSPRNYLQKLLNYEHLLEAENSISHLNEFVEKCLACFSKEVETGIYNMTNEGSILTSQVTTWMKEEGVSDKPFSFFQDETDFMDRAAKAHRSNCVLDTEKAKKAGVGMRPVEEAVRQSLRQMKQEVTP
;
A
#
# COMPACT_ATOMS: atom_id res chain seq x y z
N MET A 1 12.26 -20.25 4.29
CA MET A 1 10.84 -20.10 3.90
C MET A 1 10.32 -18.73 4.30
N ILE A 2 9.60 -18.04 3.43
CA ILE A 2 8.89 -16.77 3.68
C ILE A 2 7.43 -17.09 3.98
N LEU A 3 6.83 -16.50 5.01
CA LEU A 3 5.40 -16.62 5.25
C LEU A 3 4.68 -15.33 4.84
N ILE A 4 3.59 -15.44 4.06
CA ILE A 4 2.85 -14.29 3.54
C ILE A 4 1.40 -14.39 4.02
N LEU A 5 0.99 -13.49 4.94
CA LEU A 5 -0.40 -13.35 5.38
C LEU A 5 -1.20 -12.49 4.38
N GLY A 6 -2.43 -12.91 4.09
CA GLY A 6 -3.28 -12.23 3.10
C GLY A 6 -2.89 -12.53 1.66
N SER A 7 -2.33 -13.70 1.39
CA SER A 7 -1.78 -14.15 0.09
C SER A 7 -2.78 -14.05 -1.08
N SER A 8 -4.08 -14.20 -0.84
CA SER A 8 -5.14 -14.08 -1.84
C SER A 8 -5.56 -12.64 -2.16
N GLY A 9 -5.08 -11.64 -1.39
CA GLY A 9 -5.35 -10.23 -1.61
C GLY A 9 -4.56 -9.64 -2.79
N TYR A 10 -4.95 -8.43 -3.26
CA TYR A 10 -4.29 -7.74 -4.38
C TYR A 10 -2.79 -7.58 -4.18
N LEU A 11 -2.38 -7.19 -2.97
CA LEU A 11 -0.96 -7.04 -2.63
C LEU A 11 -0.31 -8.38 -2.30
N GLY A 12 -0.98 -9.22 -1.49
CA GLY A 12 -0.44 -10.52 -1.09
C GLY A 12 -0.16 -11.44 -2.27
N SER A 13 -1.06 -11.46 -3.27
CA SER A 13 -0.83 -12.21 -4.52
C SER A 13 0.37 -11.70 -5.32
N THR A 14 0.72 -10.42 -5.20
CA THR A 14 1.93 -9.90 -5.84
C THR A 14 3.19 -10.40 -5.15
N PHE A 15 3.19 -10.51 -3.80
CA PHE A 15 4.29 -11.15 -3.07
C PHE A 15 4.42 -12.63 -3.46
N VAL A 16 3.31 -13.37 -3.50
CA VAL A 16 3.28 -14.78 -3.95
C VAL A 16 3.88 -14.92 -5.35
N ASN A 17 3.39 -14.14 -6.31
CA ASN A 17 3.88 -14.18 -7.70
C ASN A 17 5.36 -13.79 -7.81
N HIS A 18 5.84 -12.87 -6.98
CA HIS A 18 7.26 -12.51 -6.96
C HIS A 18 8.11 -13.65 -6.43
N CYS A 19 7.71 -14.28 -5.32
CA CYS A 19 8.42 -15.41 -4.74
C CYS A 19 8.47 -16.60 -5.71
N ASP A 20 7.35 -16.91 -6.35
CA ASP A 20 7.23 -18.00 -7.33
C ASP A 20 8.16 -17.78 -8.53
N ARG A 21 8.11 -16.60 -9.16
CA ARG A 21 8.97 -16.25 -10.31
C ARG A 21 10.46 -16.29 -9.99
N ASN A 22 10.85 -16.04 -8.74
CA ASN A 22 12.24 -16.03 -8.29
C ASN A 22 12.65 -17.33 -7.60
N ALA A 23 11.83 -18.40 -7.66
CA ALA A 23 12.06 -19.68 -7.02
C ALA A 23 12.41 -19.56 -5.51
N MET A 24 11.79 -18.61 -4.82
CA MET A 24 11.95 -18.42 -3.38
C MET A 24 11.02 -19.39 -2.64
N GLU A 25 11.50 -19.99 -1.57
CA GLU A 25 10.68 -20.85 -0.71
C GLU A 25 9.69 -20.00 0.11
N PHE A 26 8.38 -20.21 -0.08
CA PHE A 26 7.34 -19.46 0.62
C PHE A 26 6.10 -20.30 0.94
N VAL A 27 5.31 -19.80 1.89
CA VAL A 27 3.93 -20.26 2.18
C VAL A 27 3.03 -19.03 2.21
N GLY A 28 2.01 -19.03 1.36
CA GLY A 28 0.97 -18.01 1.35
C GLY A 28 -0.24 -18.47 2.16
N LEU A 29 -0.69 -17.68 3.13
CA LEU A 29 -1.88 -17.96 3.92
C LEU A 29 -3.00 -16.98 3.66
N SER A 30 -4.20 -17.52 3.49
CA SER A 30 -5.47 -16.82 3.59
C SER A 30 -6.17 -17.14 4.92
N ARG A 31 -7.22 -16.38 5.26
CA ARG A 31 -7.99 -16.66 6.49
C ARG A 31 -8.77 -17.98 6.47
N SER A 32 -8.95 -18.58 5.29
CA SER A 32 -9.54 -19.92 5.16
C SER A 32 -8.56 -21.03 5.48
N ASP A 33 -7.26 -20.78 5.39
CA ASP A 33 -6.23 -21.78 5.69
C ASP A 33 -5.94 -21.85 7.19
N VAL A 34 -5.79 -20.67 7.81
CA VAL A 34 -5.59 -20.50 9.25
C VAL A 34 -6.29 -19.21 9.66
N ASP A 35 -7.06 -19.24 10.75
CA ASP A 35 -7.55 -18.01 11.35
C ASP A 35 -6.40 -17.25 12.04
N TYR A 36 -5.54 -16.65 11.24
CA TYR A 36 -4.39 -15.88 11.72
C TYR A 36 -4.76 -14.59 12.44
N THR A 37 -6.07 -14.23 12.53
CA THR A 37 -6.53 -13.13 13.39
C THR A 37 -6.65 -13.57 14.84
N ASN A 38 -6.71 -14.86 15.09
CA ASN A 38 -6.62 -15.46 16.42
C ASN A 38 -5.13 -15.66 16.77
N ARG A 39 -4.69 -15.07 17.89
CA ARG A 39 -3.30 -15.10 18.34
C ARG A 39 -2.76 -16.52 18.52
N ASP A 40 -3.53 -17.38 19.19
CA ASP A 40 -3.06 -18.73 19.52
C ASP A 40 -2.97 -19.62 18.27
N ALA A 41 -3.89 -19.45 17.32
CA ALA A 41 -3.85 -20.15 16.04
C ALA A 41 -2.62 -19.69 15.21
N LEU A 42 -2.36 -18.37 15.15
CA LEU A 42 -1.18 -17.84 14.47
C LEU A 42 0.11 -18.31 15.16
N PHE A 43 0.19 -18.23 16.49
CA PHE A 43 1.35 -18.68 17.27
C PHE A 43 1.66 -20.15 17.01
N SER A 44 0.66 -21.03 17.13
CA SER A 44 0.83 -22.47 16.91
C SER A 44 1.30 -22.77 15.50
N PHE A 45 0.75 -22.07 14.49
CA PHE A 45 1.16 -22.23 13.10
C PHE A 45 2.62 -21.78 12.88
N LEU A 46 3.00 -20.61 13.39
CA LEU A 46 4.36 -20.09 13.23
C LEU A 46 5.40 -20.95 14.00
N GLN A 47 5.05 -21.41 15.19
CA GLN A 47 5.91 -22.31 15.99
C GLN A 47 6.17 -23.63 15.27
N ALA A 48 5.15 -24.21 14.62
CA ALA A 48 5.29 -25.45 13.88
C ALA A 48 6.09 -25.30 12.57
N ASN A 49 5.96 -24.17 11.88
CA ASN A 49 6.54 -23.95 10.54
C ASN A 49 7.87 -23.18 10.55
N GLN A 50 8.20 -22.46 11.62
CA GLN A 50 9.44 -21.71 11.82
C GLN A 50 9.89 -20.89 10.58
N PRO A 51 9.06 -19.96 10.07
CA PRO A 51 9.45 -19.18 8.91
C PRO A 51 10.65 -18.27 9.25
N LYS A 52 11.52 -18.03 8.24
CA LYS A 52 12.66 -17.11 8.41
C LYS A 52 12.22 -15.66 8.51
N ILE A 53 11.15 -15.29 7.79
CA ILE A 53 10.53 -13.98 7.80
C ILE A 53 9.02 -14.10 7.60
N LEU A 54 8.26 -13.13 8.13
CA LEU A 54 6.83 -13.02 7.93
C LEU A 54 6.50 -11.70 7.23
N ILE A 55 5.65 -11.75 6.20
CA ILE A 55 5.09 -10.59 5.51
C ILE A 55 3.60 -10.48 5.83
N ASN A 56 3.20 -9.42 6.53
CA ASN A 56 1.80 -9.10 6.74
C ASN A 56 1.28 -8.18 5.63
N ALA A 57 0.74 -8.78 4.57
CA ALA A 57 0.04 -8.09 3.48
C ALA A 57 -1.49 -8.09 3.67
N ALA A 58 -1.98 -8.62 4.79
CA ALA A 58 -3.39 -8.62 5.14
C ALA A 58 -3.80 -7.27 5.73
N GLY A 59 -5.04 -6.89 5.46
CA GLY A 59 -5.66 -5.67 5.95
C GLY A 59 -7.08 -5.55 5.43
N TYR A 60 -7.79 -4.49 5.83
CA TYR A 60 -9.15 -4.24 5.39
C TYR A 60 -9.24 -2.90 4.63
N THR A 61 -9.69 -2.96 3.39
CA THR A 61 -9.86 -1.77 2.53
C THR A 61 -11.30 -1.57 2.07
N GLY A 62 -12.25 -2.39 2.57
CA GLY A 62 -13.63 -2.39 2.12
C GLY A 62 -13.82 -2.87 0.67
N LYS A 63 -15.08 -3.00 0.27
CA LYS A 63 -15.51 -3.29 -1.11
C LYS A 63 -16.68 -2.37 -1.46
N PRO A 64 -16.73 -1.71 -2.60
CA PRO A 64 -15.73 -1.75 -3.71
C PRO A 64 -14.46 -0.95 -3.43
N ASN A 65 -14.45 -0.03 -2.47
CA ASN A 65 -13.33 0.83 -2.11
C ASN A 65 -13.38 1.21 -0.62
N VAL A 66 -12.52 2.13 -0.19
CA VAL A 66 -12.36 2.55 1.22
C VAL A 66 -13.59 3.25 1.82
N ASP A 67 -14.55 3.72 1.01
CA ASP A 67 -15.81 4.29 1.53
C ASP A 67 -16.64 3.28 2.33
N ALA A 68 -16.47 1.97 2.04
CA ALA A 68 -17.11 0.93 2.83
C ALA A 68 -16.64 0.90 4.30
N CYS A 69 -15.44 1.43 4.58
CA CYS A 69 -14.94 1.54 5.96
C CYS A 69 -15.77 2.49 6.81
N GLU A 70 -16.46 3.46 6.21
CA GLU A 70 -17.34 4.37 6.94
C GLU A 70 -18.58 3.67 7.52
N SER A 71 -19.02 2.60 6.88
CA SER A 71 -20.17 1.78 7.32
C SER A 71 -19.77 0.46 8.00
N ASP A 72 -18.54 -0.03 7.78
CA ASP A 72 -18.04 -1.27 8.36
C ASP A 72 -16.81 -1.02 9.24
N LYS A 73 -17.04 -0.17 10.24
CA LYS A 73 -15.99 0.33 11.15
C LYS A 73 -15.32 -0.77 11.96
N ALA A 74 -16.09 -1.76 12.44
CA ALA A 74 -15.56 -2.85 13.25
C ALA A 74 -14.54 -3.69 12.50
N ASN A 75 -14.87 -4.14 11.28
CA ASN A 75 -13.95 -4.91 10.45
C ASN A 75 -12.74 -4.09 9.99
N CYS A 76 -12.94 -2.79 9.72
CA CYS A 76 -11.87 -1.88 9.37
C CYS A 76 -10.88 -1.72 10.54
N LEU A 77 -11.37 -1.49 11.76
CA LEU A 77 -10.54 -1.38 12.96
C LEU A 77 -9.82 -2.70 13.25
N MET A 78 -10.55 -3.82 13.20
CA MET A 78 -9.98 -5.16 13.42
C MET A 78 -8.84 -5.44 12.44
N GLY A 79 -9.05 -5.24 11.14
CA GLY A 79 -8.07 -5.60 10.12
C GLY A 79 -6.88 -4.65 10.02
N ASN A 80 -7.02 -3.38 10.37
CA ASN A 80 -5.98 -2.37 10.14
C ASN A 80 -5.25 -1.92 11.42
N ALA A 81 -5.85 -2.13 12.61
CA ALA A 81 -5.24 -1.73 13.87
C ALA A 81 -5.03 -2.92 14.80
N VAL A 82 -6.08 -3.70 15.12
CA VAL A 82 -5.97 -4.80 16.08
C VAL A 82 -5.10 -5.94 15.53
N PHE A 83 -5.36 -6.38 14.31
CA PHE A 83 -4.65 -7.50 13.70
C PHE A 83 -3.13 -7.27 13.55
N PRO A 84 -2.61 -6.11 13.13
CA PRO A 84 -1.18 -5.85 13.18
C PRO A 84 -0.56 -6.04 14.57
N GLY A 85 -1.28 -5.67 15.64
CA GLY A 85 -0.86 -5.93 17.03
C GLY A 85 -0.75 -7.42 17.36
N VAL A 86 -1.71 -8.23 16.92
CA VAL A 86 -1.66 -9.70 17.06
C VAL A 86 -0.42 -10.27 16.36
N VAL A 87 -0.13 -9.81 15.14
CA VAL A 87 1.07 -10.26 14.41
C VAL A 87 2.35 -9.84 15.14
N ARG A 88 2.40 -8.61 15.67
CA ARG A 88 3.52 -8.11 16.48
C ARG A 88 3.79 -9.03 17.66
N GLU A 89 2.79 -9.27 18.51
CA GLU A 89 2.95 -10.11 19.70
C GLU A 89 3.52 -11.49 19.36
N VAL A 90 2.96 -12.15 18.34
CA VAL A 90 3.40 -13.49 17.97
C VAL A 90 4.82 -13.49 17.35
N CYS A 91 5.14 -12.50 16.51
CA CYS A 91 6.46 -12.40 15.91
C CYS A 91 7.55 -12.07 16.95
N GLU A 92 7.26 -11.21 17.93
CA GLU A 92 8.17 -10.88 19.03
C GLU A 92 8.38 -12.10 19.95
N ASP A 93 7.32 -12.82 20.35
CA ASP A 93 7.40 -14.05 21.15
C ASP A 93 8.28 -15.12 20.50
N LEU A 94 8.15 -15.29 19.18
CA LEU A 94 8.89 -16.29 18.40
C LEU A 94 10.20 -15.77 17.80
N ARG A 95 10.51 -14.47 17.99
CA ARG A 95 11.68 -13.77 17.44
C ARG A 95 11.78 -13.89 15.91
N ILE A 96 10.63 -13.84 15.21
CA ILE A 96 10.56 -13.89 13.76
C ILE A 96 10.67 -12.46 13.20
N PRO A 97 11.68 -12.13 12.36
CA PRO A 97 11.72 -10.88 11.64
C PRO A 97 10.51 -10.75 10.71
N TRP A 98 9.91 -9.57 10.64
CA TRP A 98 8.67 -9.40 9.90
C TRP A 98 8.49 -8.02 9.28
N GLY A 99 7.55 -7.91 8.36
CA GLY A 99 7.19 -6.66 7.73
C GLY A 99 5.68 -6.50 7.59
N HIS A 100 5.20 -5.29 7.87
CA HIS A 100 3.80 -4.92 7.77
C HIS A 100 3.57 -3.90 6.65
N VAL A 101 2.59 -4.18 5.78
CA VAL A 101 2.17 -3.21 4.77
C VAL A 101 1.17 -2.23 5.37
N SER A 102 1.66 -1.04 5.65
CA SER A 102 0.88 0.12 6.03
C SER A 102 0.50 0.97 4.82
N SER A 103 0.10 2.20 5.02
CA SER A 103 -0.33 3.10 3.96
C SER A 103 0.04 4.55 4.26
N GLY A 104 0.56 5.27 3.27
CA GLY A 104 0.75 6.72 3.35
C GLY A 104 -0.55 7.52 3.37
N CYS A 105 -1.73 6.87 3.38
CA CYS A 105 -3.03 7.55 3.52
C CYS A 105 -3.25 8.24 4.87
N ILE A 106 -2.29 8.14 5.78
CA ILE A 106 -2.27 8.85 7.07
C ILE A 106 -1.81 10.29 6.95
N TYR A 107 -1.45 10.71 5.74
CA TYR A 107 -1.07 12.09 5.42
C TYR A 107 -2.00 12.71 4.39
N SER A 108 -2.06 14.05 4.40
CA SER A 108 -2.69 14.89 3.39
C SER A 108 -1.76 16.05 3.01
N GLY A 109 -1.75 16.42 1.72
CA GLY A 109 -0.93 17.51 1.19
C GLY A 109 0.57 17.24 1.22
N LYS A 110 1.31 18.31 1.40
CA LYS A 110 2.76 18.38 1.56
C LYS A 110 3.11 19.05 2.88
N ARG A 111 4.35 18.92 3.30
CA ARG A 111 4.90 19.72 4.40
C ARG A 111 4.82 21.22 4.09
N PRO A 112 4.82 22.08 5.11
CA PRO A 112 4.78 23.54 4.89
C PRO A 112 5.94 24.09 4.04
N ASP A 113 7.06 23.38 3.97
CA ASP A 113 8.21 23.71 3.14
C ASP A 113 8.10 23.21 1.68
N GLY A 114 6.95 22.62 1.31
CA GLY A 114 6.66 22.08 -0.03
C GLY A 114 7.21 20.69 -0.32
N ARG A 115 7.99 20.10 0.62
CA ARG A 115 8.52 18.74 0.48
C ARG A 115 7.49 17.68 0.88
N GLY A 116 7.78 16.42 0.55
CA GLY A 116 7.00 15.28 0.99
C GLY A 116 7.11 15.02 2.50
N TRP A 117 6.10 14.33 3.05
CA TRP A 117 6.09 13.87 4.45
C TRP A 117 7.12 12.77 4.64
N THR A 118 7.95 12.91 5.66
CA THR A 118 8.97 11.92 6.05
C THR A 118 8.37 10.86 6.99
N GLU A 119 9.14 9.85 7.30
CA GLU A 119 8.76 8.82 8.27
C GLU A 119 8.65 9.35 9.70
N GLU A 120 9.37 10.45 10.00
CA GLU A 120 9.44 11.09 11.33
C GLU A 120 8.30 12.12 11.55
N ASP A 121 7.63 12.54 10.49
CA ASP A 121 6.53 13.50 10.61
C ASP A 121 5.29 12.82 11.22
N PRO A 122 4.61 13.45 12.19
CA PRO A 122 3.37 12.91 12.74
C PRO A 122 2.26 12.89 11.69
N PRO A 123 1.41 11.85 11.65
CA PRO A 123 0.27 11.80 10.75
C PRO A 123 -0.65 13.01 10.91
N ASN A 124 -0.96 13.69 9.78
CA ASN A 124 -1.88 14.84 9.75
C ASN A 124 -3.24 14.53 9.13
N PHE A 125 -3.52 13.25 8.86
CA PHE A 125 -4.80 12.76 8.34
C PHE A 125 -5.19 11.48 9.07
N SER A 126 -5.58 11.61 10.34
CA SER A 126 -5.82 10.53 11.29
C SER A 126 -6.94 10.88 12.27
N PHE A 127 -7.32 9.96 13.14
CA PHE A 127 -8.30 10.26 14.22
C PHE A 127 -7.84 11.36 15.17
N ARG A 128 -6.52 11.56 15.30
CA ARG A 128 -5.96 12.65 16.12
C ARG A 128 -5.91 13.99 15.38
N SER A 129 -5.99 13.95 14.03
CA SER A 129 -5.90 15.12 13.15
C SER A 129 -7.02 15.07 12.10
N PRO A 130 -8.29 15.32 12.51
CA PRO A 130 -9.42 15.36 11.57
C PRO A 130 -9.38 16.60 10.66
N PRO A 131 -10.07 16.56 9.48
CA PRO A 131 -10.88 15.44 8.98
C PRO A 131 -10.02 14.30 8.43
N CYS A 132 -10.49 13.06 8.56
CA CYS A 132 -9.88 11.90 7.91
C CYS A 132 -10.96 10.86 7.55
N SER A 133 -10.64 9.94 6.62
CA SER A 133 -11.47 8.75 6.45
C SER A 133 -11.27 7.78 7.60
N PHE A 134 -12.29 6.96 7.88
CA PHE A 134 -12.17 5.93 8.92
C PHE A 134 -11.02 4.96 8.58
N TYR A 135 -10.85 4.63 7.30
CA TYR A 135 -9.71 3.83 6.82
C TYR A 135 -8.36 4.45 7.23
N SER A 136 -8.16 5.74 6.95
CA SER A 136 -6.91 6.43 7.28
C SER A 136 -6.66 6.48 8.78
N GLY A 137 -7.71 6.77 9.56
CA GLY A 137 -7.63 6.74 11.01
C GLY A 137 -7.21 5.37 11.56
N THR A 138 -7.77 4.27 11.01
CA THR A 138 -7.40 2.91 11.44
C THR A 138 -5.99 2.52 11.02
N LYS A 139 -5.49 3.01 9.86
CA LYS A 139 -4.11 2.79 9.45
C LYS A 139 -3.11 3.53 10.34
N ALA A 140 -3.41 4.78 10.71
CA ALA A 140 -2.58 5.53 11.66
C ALA A 140 -2.55 4.85 13.04
N LEU A 141 -3.71 4.40 13.54
CA LEU A 141 -3.78 3.66 14.80
C LEU A 141 -2.99 2.34 14.74
N GLY A 142 -3.02 1.64 13.59
CA GLY A 142 -2.21 0.45 13.38
C GLY A 142 -0.71 0.72 13.48
N GLU A 143 -0.22 1.84 12.95
CA GLU A 143 1.17 2.24 13.12
C GLU A 143 1.50 2.63 14.57
N GLU A 144 0.58 3.28 15.30
CA GLU A 144 0.75 3.55 16.74
C GLU A 144 0.87 2.25 17.55
N ILE A 145 0.11 1.20 17.22
CA ILE A 145 0.23 -0.12 17.85
C ILE A 145 1.58 -0.78 17.55
N LEU A 146 2.17 -0.47 16.41
CA LEU A 146 3.48 -0.98 15.99
C LEU A 146 4.66 -0.11 16.47
N ASP A 147 4.41 0.98 17.16
CA ASP A 147 5.48 1.81 17.71
C ASP A 147 6.35 0.99 18.68
N GLY A 148 7.67 1.03 18.48
CA GLY A 148 8.64 0.22 19.23
C GLY A 148 8.59 -1.29 18.93
N ALA A 149 7.94 -1.74 17.82
CA ALA A 149 7.95 -3.15 17.44
C ALA A 149 9.35 -3.64 17.07
N GLU A 150 9.74 -4.80 17.65
CA GLU A 150 11.05 -5.40 17.41
C GLU A 150 11.14 -6.11 16.05
N ASN A 151 12.29 -6.00 15.39
CA ASN A 151 12.58 -6.67 14.10
C ASN A 151 11.48 -6.49 13.05
N CYS A 152 10.83 -5.32 13.03
CA CYS A 152 9.69 -5.00 12.21
C CYS A 152 10.00 -3.93 11.17
N PHE A 153 9.61 -4.20 9.92
CA PHE A 153 9.50 -3.18 8.88
C PHE A 153 8.04 -2.74 8.75
N VAL A 154 7.77 -1.43 8.71
CA VAL A 154 6.47 -0.85 8.38
C VAL A 154 6.59 -0.13 7.04
N TRP A 155 6.00 -0.68 5.99
CA TRP A 155 6.08 -0.12 4.64
C TRP A 155 4.82 0.65 4.29
N ARG A 156 4.94 1.97 4.12
CA ARG A 156 3.84 2.84 3.70
C ARG A 156 3.69 2.79 2.19
N LEU A 157 2.74 2.00 1.72
CA LEU A 157 2.30 1.92 0.32
C LEU A 157 1.38 3.09 -0.01
N ARG A 158 1.39 3.56 -1.27
CA ARG A 158 0.44 4.59 -1.76
C ARG A 158 -0.09 4.21 -3.15
N ILE A 159 -1.41 4.29 -3.33
CA ILE A 159 -2.09 4.20 -4.64
C ILE A 159 -1.39 3.20 -5.57
N PRO A 160 -1.49 1.88 -5.30
CA PRO A 160 -0.72 0.88 -6.04
C PRO A 160 -1.14 0.78 -7.50
N PHE A 161 -0.15 0.63 -8.38
CA PHE A 161 -0.33 0.44 -9.81
C PHE A 161 0.68 -0.55 -10.41
N ASN A 162 0.33 -1.15 -11.52
CA ASN A 162 1.20 -1.92 -12.43
C ASN A 162 0.52 -2.08 -13.79
N SER A 163 1.03 -2.94 -14.66
CA SER A 163 0.42 -3.25 -15.97
C SER A 163 -0.77 -4.21 -15.90
N ASN A 164 -0.92 -4.98 -14.82
CA ASN A 164 -1.95 -6.02 -14.73
C ASN A 164 -3.35 -5.44 -14.59
N SER A 165 -4.33 -6.06 -15.26
CA SER A 165 -5.74 -5.71 -15.11
C SER A 165 -6.24 -6.07 -13.71
N SER A 166 -6.72 -5.09 -12.96
CA SER A 166 -7.33 -5.26 -11.64
C SER A 166 -8.21 -4.07 -11.30
N PRO A 167 -9.38 -4.27 -10.69
CA PRO A 167 -10.22 -3.15 -10.23
C PRO A 167 -9.57 -2.34 -9.10
N ARG A 168 -8.48 -2.82 -8.50
CA ARG A 168 -7.69 -2.12 -7.49
C ARG A 168 -6.51 -1.35 -8.08
N ASN A 169 -6.11 -1.63 -9.32
CA ASN A 169 -5.04 -0.95 -10.02
C ASN A 169 -5.42 0.50 -10.34
N TYR A 170 -4.58 1.45 -9.93
CA TYR A 170 -4.82 2.87 -10.14
C TYR A 170 -4.99 3.22 -11.63
N LEU A 171 -4.13 2.70 -12.50
CA LEU A 171 -4.20 2.97 -13.94
C LEU A 171 -5.53 2.47 -14.53
N GLN A 172 -5.99 1.28 -14.11
CA GLN A 172 -7.27 0.73 -14.55
C GLN A 172 -8.46 1.56 -14.04
N LYS A 173 -8.38 2.11 -12.82
CA LYS A 173 -9.42 3.01 -12.29
C LYS A 173 -9.56 4.28 -13.12
N LEU A 174 -8.45 4.89 -13.53
CA LEU A 174 -8.48 6.08 -14.38
C LEU A 174 -9.18 5.81 -15.72
N LEU A 175 -8.96 4.65 -16.31
CA LEU A 175 -9.64 4.23 -17.55
C LEU A 175 -11.14 4.04 -17.34
N ASN A 176 -11.56 3.53 -16.18
CA ASN A 176 -12.94 3.12 -15.92
C ASN A 176 -13.82 4.26 -15.34
N TYR A 177 -13.24 5.22 -14.64
CA TYR A 177 -14.04 6.28 -14.02
C TYR A 177 -14.48 7.33 -15.03
N GLU A 178 -15.71 7.79 -14.90
CA GLU A 178 -16.29 8.85 -15.73
C GLU A 178 -15.64 10.21 -15.45
N HIS A 179 -15.51 10.54 -14.16
CA HIS A 179 -14.86 11.76 -13.69
C HIS A 179 -13.72 11.41 -12.76
N LEU A 180 -12.64 12.16 -12.84
CA LEU A 180 -11.42 11.99 -12.04
C LEU A 180 -11.25 13.16 -11.08
N LEU A 181 -10.65 12.90 -9.91
CA LEU A 181 -10.21 13.96 -9.03
C LEU A 181 -8.80 14.39 -9.44
N GLU A 182 -8.60 15.70 -9.69
CA GLU A 182 -7.27 16.24 -9.88
C GLU A 182 -6.58 16.36 -8.53
N ALA A 183 -5.53 15.60 -8.35
CA ALA A 183 -4.77 15.58 -7.11
C ALA A 183 -3.33 15.15 -7.35
N GLU A 184 -2.40 15.74 -6.58
CA GLU A 184 -1.01 15.34 -6.57
C GLU A 184 -0.77 14.26 -5.52
N ASN A 185 -0.12 13.17 -5.93
CA ASN A 185 0.14 12.03 -5.05
C ASN A 185 1.50 11.40 -5.31
N SER A 186 2.13 10.88 -4.27
CA SER A 186 3.07 9.78 -4.40
C SER A 186 2.31 8.49 -4.68
N ILE A 187 2.84 7.62 -5.53
CA ILE A 187 2.23 6.34 -5.92
C ILE A 187 3.26 5.22 -5.92
N SER A 188 2.84 3.96 -5.77
CA SER A 188 3.75 2.81 -5.67
C SER A 188 3.55 1.83 -6.82
N HIS A 189 4.59 1.61 -7.61
CA HIS A 189 4.61 0.50 -8.57
C HIS A 189 4.67 -0.83 -7.83
N LEU A 190 3.62 -1.62 -7.96
CA LEU A 190 3.34 -2.74 -7.06
C LEU A 190 4.40 -3.84 -7.06
N ASN A 191 4.91 -4.21 -8.25
CA ASN A 191 5.92 -5.26 -8.35
C ASN A 191 7.27 -4.80 -7.77
N GLU A 192 7.64 -3.53 -8.00
CA GLU A 192 8.85 -2.94 -7.44
C GLU A 192 8.74 -2.75 -5.93
N PHE A 193 7.57 -2.34 -5.42
CA PHE A 193 7.30 -2.30 -4.00
C PHE A 193 7.59 -3.64 -3.32
N VAL A 194 7.06 -4.75 -3.86
CA VAL A 194 7.30 -6.09 -3.33
C VAL A 194 8.78 -6.46 -3.35
N GLU A 195 9.48 -6.19 -4.46
CA GLU A 195 10.93 -6.41 -4.58
C GLU A 195 11.70 -5.67 -3.49
N LYS A 196 11.40 -4.37 -3.28
CA LYS A 196 12.11 -3.54 -2.30
C LYS A 196 11.78 -3.92 -0.86
N CYS A 197 10.52 -4.33 -0.57
CA CYS A 197 10.16 -4.86 0.75
C CYS A 197 10.97 -6.12 1.10
N LEU A 198 11.09 -7.06 0.18
CA LEU A 198 11.90 -8.26 0.39
C LEU A 198 13.41 -7.94 0.44
N ALA A 199 13.86 -6.94 -0.33
CA ALA A 199 15.24 -6.47 -0.29
C ALA A 199 15.63 -5.87 1.06
N CYS A 200 14.69 -5.35 1.87
CA CYS A 200 14.97 -4.88 3.22
C CYS A 200 15.60 -5.99 4.09
N PHE A 201 15.10 -7.22 3.97
CA PHE A 201 15.65 -8.36 4.73
C PHE A 201 16.98 -8.86 4.15
N SER A 202 17.10 -8.96 2.82
CA SER A 202 18.30 -9.52 2.19
C SER A 202 19.50 -8.58 2.21
N LYS A 203 19.26 -7.27 2.38
CA LYS A 203 20.31 -6.24 2.49
C LYS A 203 20.58 -5.82 3.93
N GLU A 204 19.95 -6.48 4.90
CA GLU A 204 20.10 -6.17 6.33
C GLU A 204 19.86 -4.67 6.63
N VAL A 205 18.81 -4.10 6.00
CA VAL A 205 18.41 -2.72 6.21
C VAL A 205 17.96 -2.56 7.67
N GLU A 206 18.21 -1.41 8.27
CA GLU A 206 17.72 -1.08 9.62
C GLU A 206 16.19 -1.17 9.66
N THR A 207 15.62 -1.87 10.65
CA THR A 207 14.18 -2.01 10.83
C THR A 207 13.52 -0.67 11.18
N GLY A 208 12.23 -0.55 10.89
CA GLY A 208 11.46 0.68 11.14
C GLY A 208 10.51 1.03 10.00
N ILE A 209 10.04 2.27 10.02
CA ILE A 209 9.07 2.77 9.04
C ILE A 209 9.78 3.26 7.78
N TYR A 210 9.21 2.94 6.60
CA TYR A 210 9.71 3.36 5.29
C TYR A 210 8.55 3.80 4.38
N ASN A 211 8.68 4.98 3.78
CA ASN A 211 7.81 5.43 2.70
C ASN A 211 8.21 4.71 1.41
N MET A 212 7.45 3.69 1.03
CA MET A 212 7.75 2.82 -0.11
C MET A 212 6.91 3.21 -1.33
N THR A 213 7.21 4.39 -1.87
CA THR A 213 6.63 4.92 -3.11
C THR A 213 7.71 5.16 -4.15
N ASN A 214 7.31 5.27 -5.42
CA ASN A 214 8.23 5.72 -6.46
C ASN A 214 8.73 7.14 -6.16
N GLU A 215 9.97 7.44 -6.55
CA GLU A 215 10.58 8.76 -6.33
C GLU A 215 9.77 9.85 -7.03
N GLY A 216 9.42 10.90 -6.29
CA GLY A 216 8.63 12.01 -6.77
C GLY A 216 7.13 11.87 -6.52
N SER A 217 6.37 12.74 -7.19
CA SER A 217 4.90 12.79 -7.13
C SER A 217 4.33 13.07 -8.50
N ILE A 218 3.02 12.87 -8.67
CA ILE A 218 2.37 13.01 -9.96
C ILE A 218 0.95 13.53 -9.80
N LEU A 219 0.53 14.40 -10.72
CA LEU A 219 -0.84 14.83 -10.90
C LEU A 219 -1.66 13.79 -11.68
N THR A 220 -2.95 13.65 -11.37
CA THR A 220 -3.84 12.76 -12.12
C THR A 220 -3.87 13.13 -13.61
N SER A 221 -3.88 14.42 -13.95
CA SER A 221 -3.84 14.93 -15.32
C SER A 221 -2.56 14.53 -16.08
N GLN A 222 -1.42 14.47 -15.40
CA GLN A 222 -0.17 14.00 -16.03
C GLN A 222 -0.29 12.52 -16.43
N VAL A 223 -0.86 11.67 -15.55
CA VAL A 223 -1.06 10.24 -15.87
C VAL A 223 -1.99 10.08 -17.07
N THR A 224 -3.10 10.82 -17.12
CA THR A 224 -4.03 10.74 -18.26
C THR A 224 -3.41 11.26 -19.56
N THR A 225 -2.53 12.26 -19.48
CA THR A 225 -1.74 12.73 -20.62
C THR A 225 -0.82 11.62 -21.13
N TRP A 226 -0.10 10.95 -20.25
CA TRP A 226 0.76 9.83 -20.63
C TRP A 226 0.00 8.62 -21.15
N MET A 227 -1.23 8.36 -20.68
CA MET A 227 -2.10 7.32 -21.25
C MET A 227 -2.41 7.56 -22.73
N LYS A 228 -2.62 8.84 -23.12
CA LYS A 228 -2.81 9.24 -24.52
C LYS A 228 -1.52 9.14 -25.32
N GLU A 229 -0.43 9.68 -24.80
CA GLU A 229 0.88 9.65 -25.46
C GLU A 229 1.38 8.23 -25.75
N GLU A 230 1.23 7.31 -24.78
CA GLU A 230 1.62 5.91 -24.93
C GLU A 230 0.57 5.09 -25.71
N GLY A 231 -0.55 5.71 -26.09
CA GLY A 231 -1.62 5.09 -26.90
C GLY A 231 -2.38 3.97 -26.19
N VAL A 232 -2.55 4.11 -24.86
CA VAL A 232 -3.36 3.19 -24.03
C VAL A 232 -4.84 3.56 -24.10
N SER A 233 -5.17 4.85 -24.29
CA SER A 233 -6.53 5.32 -24.35
C SER A 233 -6.65 6.66 -25.05
N ASP A 234 -7.62 6.78 -25.95
CA ASP A 234 -8.04 8.04 -26.59
C ASP A 234 -9.23 8.69 -25.87
N LYS A 235 -9.64 8.15 -24.71
CA LYS A 235 -10.77 8.63 -23.92
C LYS A 235 -10.61 10.10 -23.59
N PRO A 236 -11.65 10.95 -23.78
CA PRO A 236 -11.68 12.29 -23.20
C PRO A 236 -11.86 12.15 -21.69
N PHE A 237 -10.78 12.40 -20.92
CA PHE A 237 -10.84 12.38 -19.47
C PHE A 237 -11.52 13.65 -18.96
N SER A 238 -12.51 13.48 -18.08
CA SER A 238 -13.22 14.57 -17.39
C SER A 238 -12.80 14.60 -15.93
N PHE A 239 -12.80 15.81 -15.36
CA PHE A 239 -12.40 16.02 -13.96
C PHE A 239 -13.54 16.66 -13.18
N PHE A 240 -13.61 16.36 -11.87
CA PHE A 240 -14.41 17.13 -10.93
C PHE A 240 -13.86 18.57 -10.86
N GLN A 241 -14.72 19.54 -10.54
CA GLN A 241 -14.31 20.94 -10.45
C GLN A 241 -13.29 21.14 -9.33
N ASP A 242 -13.53 20.50 -8.20
CA ASP A 242 -12.69 20.54 -7.01
C ASP A 242 -12.99 19.33 -6.08
N GLU A 243 -12.40 19.30 -4.89
CA GLU A 243 -12.64 18.26 -3.89
C GLU A 243 -14.07 18.30 -3.35
N THR A 244 -14.73 19.47 -3.30
CA THR A 244 -16.11 19.61 -2.83
C THR A 244 -17.06 18.92 -3.81
N ASP A 245 -16.94 19.21 -5.11
CA ASP A 245 -17.72 18.56 -6.18
C ASP A 245 -17.50 17.04 -6.17
N PHE A 246 -16.27 16.59 -5.93
CA PHE A 246 -15.97 15.16 -5.79
C PHE A 246 -16.65 14.54 -4.55
N MET A 247 -16.60 15.21 -3.41
CA MET A 247 -17.23 14.72 -2.17
C MET A 247 -18.75 14.62 -2.32
N ASP A 248 -19.38 15.63 -2.92
CA ASP A 248 -20.83 15.68 -3.09
C ASP A 248 -21.34 14.60 -4.06
N ARG A 249 -20.57 14.25 -5.09
CA ARG A 249 -21.01 13.37 -6.18
C ARG A 249 -20.51 11.94 -6.11
N ALA A 250 -19.34 11.70 -5.51
CA ALA A 250 -18.64 10.43 -5.71
C ALA A 250 -18.00 9.82 -4.46
N ALA A 251 -17.88 10.54 -3.34
CA ALA A 251 -17.18 10.03 -2.16
C ALA A 251 -18.02 10.14 -0.89
N LYS A 252 -17.83 9.21 0.04
CA LYS A 252 -18.43 9.22 1.37
C LYS A 252 -17.48 9.68 2.47
N ALA A 253 -16.18 9.76 2.14
CA ALA A 253 -15.13 10.17 3.06
C ALA A 253 -14.07 10.98 2.33
N HIS A 254 -13.45 11.91 3.05
CA HIS A 254 -12.31 12.67 2.56
C HIS A 254 -11.20 11.75 2.04
N ARG A 255 -10.54 12.17 0.97
CA ARG A 255 -9.41 11.45 0.40
C ARG A 255 -8.09 11.99 0.92
N SER A 256 -7.21 11.08 1.24
CA SER A 256 -5.82 11.41 1.47
C SER A 256 -5.15 11.62 0.10
N ASN A 257 -4.78 12.84 -0.22
CA ASN A 257 -3.94 13.17 -1.36
C ASN A 257 -2.64 13.75 -0.80
N CYS A 258 -1.52 13.03 -0.94
CA CYS A 258 -0.28 13.44 -0.28
C CYS A 258 0.97 13.06 -1.06
N VAL A 259 2.03 13.79 -0.77
CA VAL A 259 3.38 13.52 -1.24
C VAL A 259 4.22 13.02 -0.07
N LEU A 260 4.92 11.90 -0.28
CA LEU A 260 5.83 11.27 0.68
C LEU A 260 7.28 11.50 0.26
N ASP A 261 8.13 11.76 1.22
CA ASP A 261 9.59 11.77 1.04
C ASP A 261 10.11 10.32 1.02
N THR A 262 10.99 10.00 0.09
CA THR A 262 11.54 8.64 -0.11
C THR A 262 13.05 8.56 0.15
N GLU A 263 13.66 9.61 0.66
CA GLU A 263 15.11 9.70 0.87
C GLU A 263 15.64 8.63 1.85
N LYS A 264 14.86 8.25 2.87
CA LYS A 264 15.23 7.17 3.80
C LYS A 264 15.38 5.85 3.07
N ALA A 265 14.40 5.46 2.26
CA ALA A 265 14.44 4.23 1.47
C ALA A 265 15.58 4.26 0.43
N LYS A 266 15.82 5.41 -0.20
CA LYS A 266 16.91 5.61 -1.16
C LYS A 266 18.28 5.45 -0.50
N LYS A 267 18.51 6.07 0.65
CA LYS A 267 19.77 5.93 1.42
C LYS A 267 20.00 4.50 1.91
N ALA A 268 18.94 3.78 2.26
CA ALA A 268 19.00 2.37 2.63
C ALA A 268 19.20 1.42 1.43
N GLY A 269 19.28 1.93 0.20
CA GLY A 269 19.46 1.11 -1.01
C GLY A 269 18.23 0.29 -1.42
N VAL A 270 17.05 0.67 -0.89
CA VAL A 270 15.74 0.07 -1.21
C VAL A 270 14.77 1.07 -1.83
N GLY A 271 15.27 2.20 -2.32
CA GLY A 271 14.48 3.19 -3.04
C GLY A 271 13.88 2.63 -4.33
N MET A 272 12.74 3.17 -4.71
CA MET A 272 12.04 2.84 -5.96
C MET A 272 12.40 3.89 -7.03
N ARG A 273 12.34 3.50 -8.30
CA ARG A 273 12.69 4.40 -9.43
C ARG A 273 11.75 5.60 -9.54
N PRO A 274 12.09 6.62 -10.37
CA PRO A 274 11.24 7.77 -10.62
C PRO A 274 9.83 7.38 -11.06
N VAL A 275 8.83 8.09 -10.54
CA VAL A 275 7.39 7.78 -10.76
C VAL A 275 6.99 7.84 -12.24
N GLU A 276 7.51 8.81 -13.00
CA GLU A 276 7.23 8.93 -14.43
C GLU A 276 7.70 7.69 -15.20
N GLU A 277 8.92 7.25 -14.94
CA GLU A 277 9.49 6.05 -15.58
C GLU A 277 8.64 4.80 -15.29
N ALA A 278 8.25 4.62 -14.02
CA ALA A 278 7.45 3.48 -13.60
C ALA A 278 6.06 3.48 -14.24
N VAL A 279 5.40 4.63 -14.30
CA VAL A 279 4.07 4.78 -14.91
C VAL A 279 4.15 4.54 -16.42
N ARG A 280 5.05 5.22 -17.13
CA ARG A 280 5.19 5.07 -18.58
C ARG A 280 5.52 3.62 -18.99
N GLN A 281 6.40 2.95 -18.24
CA GLN A 281 6.68 1.54 -18.49
C GLN A 281 5.43 0.66 -18.30
N SER A 282 4.66 0.88 -17.21
CA SER A 282 3.42 0.14 -16.99
C SER A 282 2.40 0.35 -18.10
N LEU A 283 2.27 1.60 -18.59
CA LEU A 283 1.37 1.91 -19.71
C LEU A 283 1.77 1.20 -21.00
N ARG A 284 3.07 1.17 -21.34
CA ARG A 284 3.57 0.43 -22.52
C ARG A 284 3.29 -1.06 -22.43
N GLN A 285 3.45 -1.65 -21.24
CA GLN A 285 3.14 -3.06 -21.00
C GLN A 285 1.64 -3.33 -21.13
N MET A 286 0.76 -2.47 -20.58
CA MET A 286 -0.69 -2.58 -20.75
C MET A 286 -1.10 -2.58 -22.21
N LYS A 287 -0.47 -1.74 -23.04
CA LYS A 287 -0.75 -1.69 -24.50
C LYS A 287 -0.38 -3.00 -25.19
N GLN A 288 0.74 -3.61 -24.83
CA GLN A 288 1.19 -4.87 -25.44
C GLN A 288 0.27 -6.04 -25.12
N GLU A 289 -0.34 -6.06 -23.92
CA GLU A 289 -1.30 -7.11 -23.51
C GLU A 289 -2.66 -7.00 -24.23
N VAL A 290 -3.01 -5.83 -24.78
CA VAL A 290 -4.28 -5.57 -25.49
C VAL A 290 -4.14 -5.79 -27.00
N THR A 291 -2.92 -5.80 -27.53
CA THR A 291 -2.68 -6.06 -28.95
C THR A 291 -2.48 -7.56 -29.15
N PRO A 292 -3.40 -8.30 -29.85
CA PRO A 292 -3.33 -9.74 -30.06
C PRO A 292 -2.15 -10.16 -30.92
#